data_1c20e45c5bb1017be266b3fd28108fde
#
_entry.id   1c20e45c5bb1017be266b3fd28108fde
#
_cell.length_a   1.000
_cell.length_b   1.000
_cell.length_c   1.000
_cell.angle_alpha   90.00
_cell.angle_beta   90.00
_cell.angle_gamma   90.00
#
_symmetry.space_group_name_H-M   'P 1'
#
loop_
_entity.id
_entity.type
_entity.pdbx_description
1 polymer ?
#
loop_
_entity_poly.entity_id
_entity_poly.type
_entity_poly.pdbx_seq_one_letter_code
_entity_poly.pdbx_strand_id
1 'polypeptide(L)'
;ENPVFYIQYAHARLNSIFSRISNFQFPVSNYSKINLNLLKKEEELRLLRDLVRFPDVVEDISGNYQVHHLAQYTLNLAADFHKFYEKHHVIQENDAELQSARLLLSRGVYTVLKICLDLMGLSAPDKM
;
A
#
# COMPACT_ATOMS: atom_id res chain seq x y z
N GLU A 1 15.91 -4.00 -14.99
CA GLU A 1 15.56 -4.13 -13.60
C GLU A 1 14.36 -5.04 -13.42
N ASN A 2 14.42 -5.92 -12.42
CA ASN A 2 13.39 -6.94 -12.26
C ASN A 2 12.13 -6.35 -11.60
N PRO A 3 10.97 -6.34 -12.29
CA PRO A 3 9.74 -5.80 -11.71
C PRO A 3 9.30 -6.51 -10.42
N VAL A 4 9.58 -7.81 -10.31
CA VAL A 4 9.23 -8.57 -9.11
C VAL A 4 9.96 -8.02 -7.89
N PHE A 5 11.25 -7.75 -8.01
CA PHE A 5 12.03 -7.17 -6.92
C PHE A 5 11.51 -5.79 -6.52
N TYR A 6 11.10 -5.01 -7.50
CA TYR A 6 10.56 -3.67 -7.24
C TYR A 6 9.27 -3.73 -6.40
N ILE A 7 8.40 -4.67 -6.73
CA ILE A 7 7.16 -4.90 -5.99
C ILE A 7 7.47 -5.45 -4.58
N GLN A 8 8.35 -6.43 -4.50
CA GLN A 8 8.74 -7.00 -3.21
C GLN A 8 9.41 -5.97 -2.32
N TYR A 9 10.20 -5.08 -2.90
CA TYR A 9 10.84 -3.99 -2.17
C TYR A 9 9.81 -3.05 -1.55
N ALA A 10 8.73 -2.72 -2.28
CA ALA A 10 7.66 -1.89 -1.73
C ALA A 10 7.02 -2.55 -0.51
N HIS A 11 6.76 -3.85 -0.58
CA HIS A 11 6.20 -4.60 0.54
C HIS A 11 7.15 -4.58 1.76
N ALA A 12 8.43 -4.84 1.53
CA ALA A 12 9.42 -4.84 2.60
C ALA A 12 9.57 -3.45 3.25
N ARG A 13 9.54 -2.40 2.42
CA ARG A 13 9.62 -1.02 2.90
C ARG A 13 8.42 -0.67 3.80
N LEU A 14 7.22 -1.11 3.41
CA LEU A 14 6.02 -0.94 4.22
C LEU A 14 6.13 -1.65 5.56
N ASN A 15 6.61 -2.88 5.53
CA ASN A 15 6.82 -3.64 6.77
C ASN A 15 7.80 -2.93 7.70
N SER A 16 8.84 -2.32 7.14
CA SER A 16 9.80 -1.53 7.90
C SER A 16 9.16 -0.31 8.57
N ILE A 17 8.24 0.36 7.87
CA ILE A 17 7.50 1.48 8.46
C ILE A 17 6.72 1.03 9.69
N PHE A 18 5.98 -0.07 9.57
CA PHE A 18 5.16 -0.57 10.68
C PHE A 18 6.01 -1.02 11.87
N SER A 19 7.19 -1.58 11.63
CA SER A 19 8.08 -2.03 12.70
C SER A 19 8.65 -0.89 13.54
N ARG A 20 8.64 0.33 13.02
CA ARG A 20 9.11 1.51 13.76
C ARG A 20 8.08 2.07 14.73
N ILE A 21 6.83 1.59 14.63
CA ILE A 21 5.72 2.14 15.41
C ILE A 21 5.20 1.06 16.33
N SER A 22 5.84 0.95 17.50
CA SER A 22 5.55 -0.10 18.47
C SER A 22 4.16 0.01 19.08
N ASN A 23 3.55 1.20 19.06
CA ASN A 23 2.26 1.46 19.69
C ASN A 23 1.10 1.50 18.70
N PHE A 24 1.35 1.32 17.40
CA PHE A 24 0.29 1.32 16.40
C PHE A 24 -0.18 -0.10 16.16
N GLN A 25 -1.40 -0.39 16.59
CA GLN A 25 -1.96 -1.73 16.46
C GLN A 25 -2.96 -1.79 15.33
N PHE A 26 -2.78 -2.74 14.43
CA PHE A 26 -3.76 -3.13 13.44
C PHE A 26 -4.34 -4.50 13.80
N PRO A 27 -5.63 -4.73 13.62
CA PRO A 27 -6.63 -3.75 13.21
C PRO A 27 -6.91 -2.75 14.32
N VAL A 28 -7.04 -1.49 13.93
CA VAL A 28 -7.43 -0.45 14.89
C VAL A 28 -8.95 -0.54 15.04
N SER A 29 -9.42 -0.63 16.26
CA SER A 29 -10.86 -0.68 16.53
C SER A 29 -11.57 0.64 16.22
N ASN A 30 -10.82 1.68 15.89
CA ASN A 30 -11.32 3.05 15.73
C ASN A 30 -11.01 3.67 14.37
N TYR A 31 -11.19 2.92 13.28
CA TYR A 31 -10.99 3.46 11.92
C TYR A 31 -11.83 4.70 11.66
N SER A 32 -13.03 4.76 12.24
CA SER A 32 -13.93 5.91 12.07
C SER A 32 -13.36 7.20 12.66
N LYS A 33 -12.38 7.12 13.54
CA LYS A 33 -11.73 8.30 14.12
C LYS A 33 -10.56 8.82 13.31
N ILE A 34 -10.13 8.06 12.30
CA ILE A 34 -9.03 8.47 11.43
C ILE A 34 -9.61 9.35 10.31
N ASN A 35 -9.07 10.55 10.17
CA ASN A 35 -9.57 11.51 9.20
C ASN A 35 -8.81 11.37 7.88
N LEU A 36 -9.36 10.61 6.95
CA LEU A 36 -8.75 10.41 5.63
C LEU A 36 -8.79 11.66 4.77
N ASN A 37 -9.60 12.67 5.13
CA ASN A 37 -9.62 13.94 4.42
C ASN A 37 -8.32 14.73 4.56
N LEU A 38 -7.45 14.33 5.49
CA LEU A 38 -6.12 14.91 5.62
C LEU A 38 -5.18 14.49 4.49
N LEU A 39 -5.53 13.43 3.77
CA LEU A 39 -4.74 12.94 2.63
C LEU A 39 -5.08 13.75 1.39
N LYS A 40 -4.40 14.88 1.20
CA LYS A 40 -4.69 15.84 0.13
C LYS A 40 -3.60 15.94 -0.93
N LYS A 41 -2.43 15.36 -0.67
CA LYS A 41 -1.31 15.43 -1.61
C LYS A 41 -1.58 14.54 -2.82
N GLU A 42 -1.04 14.92 -3.97
CA GLU A 42 -1.26 14.18 -5.21
C GLU A 42 -0.88 12.70 -5.07
N GLU A 43 0.25 12.43 -4.44
CA GLU A 43 0.73 11.05 -4.27
C GLU A 43 -0.19 10.25 -3.35
N GLU A 44 -0.77 10.89 -2.34
CA GLU A 44 -1.73 10.24 -1.44
C GLU A 44 -3.04 9.91 -2.17
N LEU A 45 -3.54 10.86 -2.96
CA LEU A 45 -4.77 10.67 -3.72
C LEU A 45 -4.62 9.60 -4.79
N ARG A 46 -3.43 9.50 -5.39
CA ARG A 46 -3.14 8.47 -6.39
C ARG A 46 -3.19 7.09 -5.77
N LEU A 47 -2.58 6.92 -4.59
CA LEU A 47 -2.66 5.65 -3.86
C LEU A 47 -4.09 5.29 -3.48
N LEU A 48 -4.87 6.26 -3.03
CA LEU A 48 -6.28 6.02 -2.71
C LEU A 48 -7.06 5.54 -3.94
N ARG A 49 -6.83 6.14 -5.10
CA ARG A 49 -7.47 5.69 -6.35
C ARG A 49 -7.07 4.28 -6.72
N ASP A 50 -5.78 3.95 -6.55
CA ASP A 50 -5.30 2.60 -6.82
C ASP A 50 -6.01 1.58 -5.93
N LEU A 51 -6.16 1.88 -4.64
CA LEU A 51 -6.83 0.98 -3.69
C LEU A 51 -8.32 0.81 -4.02
N VAL A 52 -8.99 1.88 -4.40
CA VAL A 52 -10.41 1.83 -4.77
C VAL A 52 -10.63 0.98 -6.02
N ARG A 53 -9.66 0.94 -6.94
CA ARG A 53 -9.74 0.14 -8.15
C ARG A 53 -9.49 -1.35 -7.94
N PHE A 54 -8.90 -1.74 -6.82
CA PHE A 54 -8.48 -3.13 -6.60
C PHE A 54 -9.61 -4.15 -6.77
N PRO A 55 -10.81 -3.97 -6.21
CA PRO A 55 -11.90 -4.94 -6.40
C PRO A 55 -12.24 -5.17 -7.87
N ASP A 56 -12.23 -4.13 -8.68
CA ASP A 56 -12.51 -4.23 -10.11
C ASP A 56 -11.42 -5.03 -10.83
N VAL A 57 -10.16 -4.83 -10.43
CA VAL A 57 -9.03 -5.57 -11.00
C VAL A 57 -9.18 -7.08 -10.72
N VAL A 58 -9.54 -7.43 -9.49
CA VAL A 58 -9.75 -8.84 -9.11
C VAL A 58 -10.91 -9.46 -9.89
N GLU A 59 -11.99 -8.71 -10.05
CA GLU A 59 -13.16 -9.18 -10.81
C GLU A 59 -12.79 -9.45 -12.27
N ASP A 60 -12.03 -8.53 -12.90
CA ASP A 60 -11.59 -8.68 -14.29
C ASP A 60 -10.73 -9.93 -14.47
N ILE A 61 -9.82 -10.19 -13.53
CA ILE A 61 -8.96 -11.38 -13.58
C ILE A 61 -9.79 -12.64 -13.49
N SER A 62 -10.77 -12.69 -12.58
CA SER A 62 -11.63 -13.85 -12.38
C SER A 62 -12.46 -14.17 -13.63
N GLY A 63 -12.88 -13.11 -14.37
CA GLY A 63 -13.68 -13.28 -15.57
C GLY A 63 -12.88 -13.67 -16.80
N ASN A 64 -11.64 -13.17 -16.93
CA ASN A 64 -10.87 -13.24 -18.19
C ASN A 64 -9.54 -13.96 -18.08
N TYR A 65 -9.12 -14.36 -16.89
CA TYR A 65 -7.81 -14.97 -16.63
C TYR A 65 -6.65 -14.08 -17.08
N GLN A 66 -6.82 -12.74 -17.02
CA GLN A 66 -5.80 -11.81 -17.49
C GLN A 66 -4.80 -11.47 -16.39
N VAL A 67 -3.94 -12.43 -16.09
CA VAL A 67 -2.93 -12.29 -15.01
C VAL A 67 -1.97 -11.12 -15.28
N HIS A 68 -1.71 -10.80 -16.56
CA HIS A 68 -0.85 -9.67 -16.90
C HIS A 68 -1.42 -8.32 -16.44
N HIS A 69 -2.74 -8.19 -16.36
CA HIS A 69 -3.37 -6.98 -15.82
C HIS A 69 -3.11 -6.86 -14.32
N LEU A 70 -3.11 -7.99 -13.62
CA LEU A 70 -2.77 -8.00 -12.20
C LEU A 70 -1.32 -7.57 -11.98
N ALA A 71 -0.40 -8.11 -12.78
CA ALA A 71 1.01 -7.77 -12.69
C ALA A 71 1.23 -6.27 -12.94
N GLN A 72 0.58 -5.71 -13.96
CA GLN A 72 0.68 -4.30 -14.28
C GLN A 72 0.09 -3.43 -13.16
N TYR A 73 -1.07 -3.80 -12.65
CA TYR A 73 -1.69 -3.08 -11.53
C TYR A 73 -0.76 -3.07 -10.32
N THR A 74 -0.20 -4.22 -9.97
CA THR A 74 0.68 -4.37 -8.82
C THR A 74 1.95 -3.53 -8.98
N LEU A 75 2.52 -3.54 -10.17
CA LEU A 75 3.71 -2.72 -10.46
C LEU A 75 3.39 -1.23 -10.33
N ASN A 76 2.24 -0.80 -10.85
CA ASN A 76 1.81 0.59 -10.75
C ASN A 76 1.58 1.01 -9.30
N LEU A 77 0.95 0.14 -8.50
CA LEU A 77 0.73 0.41 -7.09
C LEU A 77 2.06 0.56 -6.34
N ALA A 78 3.01 -0.34 -6.61
CA ALA A 78 4.34 -0.26 -6.01
C ALA A 78 5.05 1.04 -6.40
N ALA A 79 4.96 1.43 -7.68
CA ALA A 79 5.58 2.67 -8.16
C ALA A 79 4.96 3.90 -7.48
N ASP A 80 3.64 3.92 -7.36
CA ASP A 80 2.94 5.03 -6.71
C ASP A 80 3.28 5.10 -5.22
N PHE A 81 3.44 3.94 -4.57
CA PHE A 81 3.87 3.92 -3.19
C PHE A 81 5.30 4.47 -3.02
N HIS A 82 6.22 4.09 -3.89
CA HIS A 82 7.59 4.58 -3.80
C HIS A 82 7.65 6.11 -3.97
N LYS A 83 6.85 6.66 -4.87
CA LYS A 83 6.76 8.12 -5.04
C LYS A 83 6.22 8.80 -3.80
N PHE A 84 5.17 8.23 -3.21
CA PHE A 84 4.62 8.74 -1.96
C PHE A 84 5.67 8.69 -0.85
N TYR A 85 6.34 7.57 -0.70
CA TYR A 85 7.33 7.38 0.36
C TYR A 85 8.50 8.37 0.24
N GLU A 86 8.93 8.66 -0.97
CA GLU A 86 10.05 9.57 -1.19
C GLU A 86 9.70 11.02 -0.86
N LYS A 87 8.44 11.40 -1.07
CA LYS A 87 8.01 12.80 -0.91
C LYS A 87 7.38 13.11 0.44
N HIS A 88 6.86 12.10 1.12
CA HIS A 88 6.08 12.30 2.34
C HIS A 88 6.52 11.34 3.43
N HIS A 89 6.62 11.87 4.64
CA HIS A 89 6.95 11.06 5.80
C HIS A 89 5.67 10.49 6.41
N VAL A 90 5.61 9.16 6.53
CA VAL A 90 4.49 8.51 7.19
C VAL A 90 4.52 8.80 8.69
N ILE A 91 5.71 8.68 9.29
CA ILE A 91 5.88 8.95 10.71
C ILE A 91 5.99 10.46 10.92
N GLN A 92 5.05 11.02 11.69
CA GLN A 92 4.95 12.46 11.97
C GLN A 92 4.99 12.67 13.46
N GLU A 93 6.08 13.26 13.95
CA GLU A 93 6.25 13.50 15.39
C GLU A 93 5.30 14.57 15.91
N ASN A 94 4.95 15.55 15.08
CA ASN A 94 4.19 16.72 15.49
C ASN A 94 2.74 16.73 14.97
N ASP A 95 2.30 15.69 14.27
CA ASP A 95 0.96 15.65 13.71
C ASP A 95 0.44 14.20 13.75
N ALA A 96 -0.11 13.85 14.89
CA ALA A 96 -0.61 12.48 15.14
C ALA A 96 -1.78 12.12 14.22
N GLU A 97 -2.62 13.08 13.87
CA GLU A 97 -3.77 12.82 13.00
C GLU A 97 -3.33 12.49 11.58
N LEU A 98 -2.37 13.26 11.04
CA LEU A 98 -1.82 13.01 9.72
C LEU A 98 -1.08 11.68 9.71
N GLN A 99 -0.31 11.38 10.75
CA GLN A 99 0.38 10.09 10.88
C GLN A 99 -0.61 8.94 10.82
N SER A 100 -1.71 9.02 11.57
CA SER A 100 -2.73 7.97 11.57
C SER A 100 -3.35 7.78 10.20
N ALA A 101 -3.65 8.87 9.49
CA ALA A 101 -4.21 8.81 8.14
C ALA A 101 -3.22 8.15 7.17
N ARG A 102 -1.95 8.54 7.21
CA ARG A 102 -0.92 7.96 6.34
C ARG A 102 -0.61 6.51 6.69
N LEU A 103 -0.69 6.14 7.97
CA LEU A 103 -0.53 4.74 8.38
C LEU A 103 -1.66 3.87 7.88
N LEU A 104 -2.90 4.36 7.94
CA LEU A 104 -4.03 3.62 7.41
C LEU A 104 -3.91 3.44 5.90
N LEU A 105 -3.54 4.50 5.18
CA LEU A 105 -3.26 4.42 3.75
C LEU A 105 -2.19 3.38 3.45
N SER A 106 -1.08 3.44 4.18
CA SER A 106 0.03 2.49 4.02
C SER A 106 -0.40 1.06 4.31
N ARG A 107 -1.26 0.87 5.31
CA ARG A 107 -1.78 -0.48 5.62
C ARG A 107 -2.62 -1.02 4.48
N GLY A 108 -3.42 -0.17 3.84
CA GLY A 108 -4.19 -0.57 2.66
C GLY A 108 -3.28 -1.01 1.53
N VAL A 109 -2.23 -0.24 1.24
CA VAL A 109 -1.25 -0.58 0.21
C VAL A 109 -0.56 -1.90 0.54
N TYR A 110 -0.12 -2.07 1.78
CA TYR A 110 0.54 -3.30 2.25
C TYR A 110 -0.34 -4.52 2.03
N THR A 111 -1.60 -4.43 2.43
CA THR A 111 -2.56 -5.53 2.32
C THR A 111 -2.79 -5.90 0.85
N VAL A 112 -3.01 -4.91 -0.01
CA VAL A 112 -3.25 -5.17 -1.44
C VAL A 112 -2.00 -5.74 -2.12
N LEU A 113 -0.82 -5.20 -1.83
CA LEU A 113 0.43 -5.74 -2.40
C LEU A 113 0.62 -7.20 -2.00
N LYS A 114 0.36 -7.54 -0.74
CA LYS A 114 0.49 -8.93 -0.29
C LYS A 114 -0.48 -9.85 -1.00
N ILE A 115 -1.73 -9.44 -1.14
CA ILE A 115 -2.74 -10.23 -1.87
C ILE A 115 -2.30 -10.42 -3.31
N CYS A 116 -1.83 -9.35 -3.97
CA CYS A 116 -1.37 -9.45 -5.36
C CYS A 116 -0.18 -10.40 -5.51
N LEU A 117 0.80 -10.30 -4.61
CA LEU A 117 1.95 -11.20 -4.64
C LEU A 117 1.52 -12.66 -4.45
N ASP A 118 0.61 -12.92 -3.50
CA ASP A 118 0.07 -14.26 -3.26
C ASP A 118 -0.64 -14.80 -4.50
N LEU A 119 -1.47 -13.97 -5.14
CA LEU A 119 -2.21 -14.36 -6.36
C LEU A 119 -1.27 -14.68 -7.52
N MET A 120 -0.13 -14.02 -7.59
CA MET A 120 0.88 -14.28 -8.63
C MET A 120 1.85 -15.39 -8.26
N GLY A 121 1.69 -15.99 -7.08
CA GLY A 121 2.58 -17.05 -6.61
C GLY A 121 3.97 -16.56 -6.22
N LEU A 122 4.09 -15.28 -5.83
CA LEU A 122 5.35 -14.66 -5.48
C LEU A 122 5.45 -14.46 -3.97
N SER A 123 6.68 -14.52 -3.43
CA SER A 123 6.88 -14.30 -2.00
C SER A 123 6.75 -12.82 -1.65
N ALA A 124 6.39 -12.56 -0.39
CA ALA A 124 6.28 -11.21 0.16
C ALA A 124 7.25 -11.08 1.34
N PRO A 125 8.56 -10.86 1.07
CA PRO A 125 9.55 -10.83 2.14
C PRO A 125 9.38 -9.59 3.02
N ASP A 126 9.64 -9.77 4.32
CA ASP A 126 9.57 -8.67 5.30
C ASP A 126 10.80 -7.77 5.23
N LYS A 127 11.88 -8.28 4.70
CA LYS A 127 13.15 -7.55 4.56
C LYS A 127 13.79 -7.85 3.22
N MET A 128 14.42 -6.84 2.70
CA MET A 128 15.24 -6.99 1.48
C MET A 128 16.52 -6.19 1.59
#